data_7821a8629c7d843a3cb74f9c6916859e
#
_entry.id   7821a8629c7d843a3cb74f9c6916859e
#
_cell.length_a   1.000
_cell.length_b   1.000
_cell.length_c   1.000
_cell.angle_alpha   90.00
_cell.angle_beta   90.00
_cell.angle_gamma   90.00
#
_symmetry.space_group_name_H-M   'P 1'
#
loop_
_entity.id
_entity.type
_entity.pdbx_description
1 polymer ?
#
loop_
_entity_poly.entity_id
_entity_poly.type
_entity_poly.pdbx_seq_one_letter_code
_entity_poly.pdbx_strand_id
1 'polypeptide(L)'
;MVGEENISIRNRRSSYRTAEEKDDFSRRLEGNWSFSNSTNGRIGAEHVMRKMQLSAEAELKPAFMKGVDSHFTEFVNGLIAKSVLLESSPSTFPASCQEKDSFINKESRAPPEHGKVFVIRKSLLDELFEVDHIQTIYNMFIAILILFILSTLVVDFIDEGRLVLEFDLLVYAFGGFSVAAFTWLYMFLSTLVMPYGLFIQWAKGYHSSLHKIIRTSSFGILFMIFQTVWLGFVPTYITLTYELPPASSAIVIMEQVRFIMKAYSLIRENVPRVVSCPTQKSNSLQLPRVSQYLYFLFAPTLIYRDDYPRTPTRRWSYVATKFAQVLGSLFYAYYIFVRLCIPIYRNYSQENFNLRGLVLCIFNSILPGVLILLLVFFSFLHCWLNAFAEMLCFGDRMFYKDWWNSTSFANFYRTWNVVVHDWLYYYVYRDFLWFFGKKFKAAAMLLVFTVSAIVHEYVLDVCFGYFYPVLFCIYMGFGIAFNFVLHDGRKGPIWNVIMWTLLFLGHGIILCLYSQEWYAHQYCPLKNPTFLDYVKPRSWSCQMKI
;
A
#
# COMPACT_ATOMS: atom_id res chain seq x y z
N MET A 1 16.37 -44.55 1.22
CA MET A 1 17.69 -43.93 1.42
C MET A 1 18.75 -44.46 0.44
N VAL A 2 18.41 -44.82 -0.80
CA VAL A 2 19.37 -45.30 -1.81
C VAL A 2 19.27 -44.53 -3.13
N GLY A 3 18.38 -43.54 -3.22
CA GLY A 3 18.12 -42.76 -4.46
C GLY A 3 18.81 -41.39 -4.57
N GLU A 4 19.28 -40.81 -3.48
CA GLU A 4 19.82 -39.43 -3.50
C GLU A 4 21.35 -39.34 -3.71
N GLU A 5 22.10 -40.36 -3.37
CA GLU A 5 23.57 -40.37 -3.56
C GLU A 5 24.01 -40.45 -5.04
N ASN A 6 23.21 -41.08 -5.90
CA ASN A 6 23.57 -41.25 -7.32
C ASN A 6 23.41 -39.96 -8.18
N ILE A 7 22.61 -39.01 -7.75
CA ILE A 7 22.42 -37.75 -8.50
C ILE A 7 23.55 -36.75 -8.19
N SER A 8 24.07 -36.74 -6.96
CA SER A 8 25.18 -35.89 -6.54
C SER A 8 26.52 -36.28 -7.22
N ILE A 9 26.78 -37.57 -7.44
CA ILE A 9 28.00 -38.03 -8.10
C ILE A 9 27.98 -37.76 -9.61
N ARG A 10 26.83 -37.80 -10.24
CA ARG A 10 26.69 -37.50 -11.70
C ARG A 10 26.88 -36.01 -12.02
N ASN A 11 26.45 -35.12 -11.15
CA ASN A 11 26.64 -33.67 -11.31
C ASN A 11 28.10 -33.25 -11.02
N ARG A 12 28.82 -33.92 -10.11
CA ARG A 12 30.26 -33.64 -9.91
C ARG A 12 31.12 -34.08 -11.06
N ARG A 13 30.82 -35.22 -11.72
CA ARG A 13 31.59 -35.67 -12.94
C ARG A 13 31.37 -34.78 -14.15
N SER A 14 30.20 -34.15 -14.31
CA SER A 14 29.94 -33.18 -15.38
C SER A 14 30.71 -31.86 -15.15
N SER A 15 30.84 -31.40 -13.91
CA SER A 15 31.60 -30.19 -13.57
C SER A 15 33.10 -30.33 -13.74
N TYR A 16 33.68 -31.52 -13.49
CA TYR A 16 35.12 -31.77 -13.71
C TYR A 16 35.51 -31.91 -15.19
N ARG A 17 34.61 -32.42 -16.05
CA ARG A 17 34.87 -32.48 -17.49
C ARG A 17 34.93 -31.11 -18.18
N THR A 18 34.13 -30.16 -17.75
CA THR A 18 34.17 -28.78 -18.27
C THR A 18 35.37 -27.98 -17.79
N ALA A 19 35.97 -28.32 -16.66
CA ALA A 19 37.20 -27.69 -16.19
C ALA A 19 38.44 -28.18 -16.91
N GLU A 20 38.56 -29.50 -17.20
CA GLU A 20 39.66 -30.07 -17.95
C GLU A 20 39.68 -29.61 -19.42
N GLU A 21 38.53 -29.46 -20.07
CA GLU A 21 38.45 -28.92 -21.43
C GLU A 21 38.89 -27.46 -21.54
N LYS A 22 38.66 -26.66 -20.49
CA LYS A 22 39.13 -25.26 -20.45
C LYS A 22 40.63 -25.14 -20.23
N ASP A 23 41.25 -26.03 -19.44
CA ASP A 23 42.69 -26.01 -19.19
C ASP A 23 43.48 -26.50 -20.41
N ASP A 24 42.94 -27.44 -21.18
CA ASP A 24 43.60 -27.94 -22.42
C ASP A 24 43.52 -26.91 -23.54
N PHE A 25 42.47 -26.09 -23.60
CA PHE A 25 42.35 -24.97 -24.54
C PHE A 25 43.33 -23.82 -24.20
N SER A 26 43.51 -23.52 -22.91
CA SER A 26 44.44 -22.48 -22.44
C SER A 26 45.91 -22.90 -22.68
N ARG A 27 46.28 -24.17 -22.50
CA ARG A 27 47.63 -24.71 -22.78
C ARG A 27 48.00 -24.75 -24.26
N ARG A 28 47.03 -24.89 -25.17
CA ARG A 28 47.27 -24.81 -26.62
C ARG A 28 47.51 -23.38 -27.12
N LEU A 29 47.08 -22.37 -26.38
CA LEU A 29 47.33 -20.97 -26.76
C LEU A 29 48.68 -20.44 -26.29
N GLU A 30 49.34 -21.05 -25.28
CA GLU A 30 50.62 -20.61 -24.75
C GLU A 30 51.86 -21.20 -25.49
N GLY A 31 51.65 -22.18 -26.37
CA GLY A 31 52.76 -22.98 -26.93
C GLY A 31 53.45 -22.46 -28.21
N ASN A 32 53.08 -21.31 -28.79
CA ASN A 32 53.56 -20.92 -30.11
C ASN A 32 53.90 -19.43 -30.29
N TRP A 33 54.56 -18.77 -29.36
CA TRP A 33 55.06 -17.41 -29.60
C TRP A 33 56.50 -17.21 -29.10
N SER A 34 57.46 -17.41 -29.93
CA SER A 34 58.80 -16.85 -29.79
C SER A 34 58.84 -15.47 -30.47
N PHE A 35 59.07 -14.42 -29.67
CA PHE A 35 59.17 -13.05 -30.15
C PHE A 35 60.54 -12.76 -30.77
N SER A 36 60.53 -12.32 -32.02
CA SER A 36 61.63 -11.57 -32.61
C SER A 36 61.23 -10.08 -32.72
N ASN A 37 62.03 -9.23 -32.10
CA ASN A 37 61.84 -7.77 -32.09
C ASN A 37 62.01 -7.18 -33.51
N SER A 38 60.96 -6.50 -33.98
CA SER A 38 61.07 -5.49 -35.05
C SER A 38 59.86 -4.55 -35.01
N THR A 39 60.14 -3.26 -35.11
CA THR A 39 59.31 -2.09 -34.83
C THR A 39 58.18 -1.79 -35.85
N ASN A 40 57.65 -2.77 -36.56
CA ASN A 40 56.53 -2.59 -37.53
C ASN A 40 55.27 -3.42 -37.19
N GLY A 41 55.14 -3.89 -35.95
CA GLY A 41 54.17 -4.90 -35.56
C GLY A 41 52.80 -4.40 -35.04
N ARG A 42 52.57 -3.10 -34.78
CA ARG A 42 51.33 -2.64 -34.13
C ARG A 42 50.09 -2.70 -35.04
N ILE A 43 50.22 -2.44 -36.31
CA ILE A 43 49.08 -2.45 -37.28
C ILE A 43 48.69 -3.89 -37.66
N GLY A 44 49.63 -4.82 -37.65
CA GLY A 44 49.37 -6.25 -37.93
C GLY A 44 48.65 -6.97 -36.77
N ALA A 45 48.96 -6.63 -35.53
CA ALA A 45 48.38 -7.27 -34.35
C ALA A 45 46.89 -6.91 -34.15
N GLU A 46 46.51 -5.67 -34.41
CA GLU A 46 45.08 -5.26 -34.34
C GLU A 46 44.23 -5.94 -35.44
N HIS A 47 44.79 -6.11 -36.63
CA HIS A 47 44.06 -6.76 -37.72
C HIS A 47 43.88 -8.27 -37.47
N VAL A 48 44.87 -8.94 -36.87
CA VAL A 48 44.79 -10.35 -36.49
C VAL A 48 43.84 -10.55 -35.30
N MET A 49 43.89 -9.69 -34.30
CA MET A 49 42.93 -9.71 -33.17
C MET A 49 41.49 -9.50 -33.63
N ARG A 50 41.24 -8.55 -34.53
CA ARG A 50 39.91 -8.30 -35.09
C ARG A 50 39.41 -9.46 -35.96
N LYS A 51 40.30 -10.16 -36.68
CA LYS A 51 39.97 -11.34 -37.47
C LYS A 51 39.68 -12.55 -36.58
N MET A 52 40.40 -12.70 -35.46
CA MET A 52 40.11 -13.73 -34.44
C MET A 52 38.82 -13.47 -33.69
N GLN A 53 38.52 -12.22 -33.36
CA GLN A 53 37.21 -11.85 -32.76
C GLN A 53 36.05 -12.16 -33.71
N LEU A 54 36.16 -11.81 -34.97
CA LEU A 54 35.12 -12.08 -36.00
C LEU A 54 34.93 -13.58 -36.24
N SER A 55 35.99 -14.39 -36.19
CA SER A 55 35.86 -15.85 -36.34
C SER A 55 35.30 -16.51 -35.09
N ALA A 56 35.67 -16.04 -33.89
CA ALA A 56 35.11 -16.51 -32.63
C ALA A 56 33.62 -16.14 -32.50
N GLU A 57 33.22 -14.94 -32.91
CA GLU A 57 31.80 -14.57 -32.99
C GLU A 57 31.01 -15.41 -33.99
N ALA A 58 31.60 -15.73 -35.14
CA ALA A 58 30.97 -16.53 -36.19
C ALA A 58 30.74 -18.00 -35.79
N GLU A 59 31.59 -18.57 -34.92
CA GLU A 59 31.43 -19.94 -34.42
C GLU A 59 30.66 -20.03 -33.09
N LEU A 60 30.87 -19.09 -32.15
CA LEU A 60 30.20 -19.11 -30.87
C LEU A 60 28.71 -18.74 -30.97
N LYS A 61 28.36 -17.80 -31.84
CA LYS A 61 26.96 -17.33 -31.95
C LYS A 61 26.00 -18.42 -32.43
N PRO A 62 26.27 -19.20 -33.46
CA PRO A 62 25.38 -20.29 -33.85
C PRO A 62 25.39 -21.47 -32.85
N ALA A 63 26.49 -21.75 -32.16
CA ALA A 63 26.54 -22.76 -31.11
C ALA A 63 25.72 -22.35 -29.88
N PHE A 64 25.80 -21.09 -29.47
CA PHE A 64 25.00 -20.52 -28.40
C PHE A 64 23.52 -20.51 -28.76
N MET A 65 23.14 -20.04 -29.96
CA MET A 65 21.75 -20.03 -30.41
C MET A 65 21.17 -21.45 -30.50
N LYS A 66 21.94 -22.42 -30.94
CA LYS A 66 21.51 -23.82 -30.96
C LYS A 66 21.32 -24.42 -29.56
N GLY A 67 22.12 -24.01 -28.58
CA GLY A 67 21.95 -24.34 -27.16
C GLY A 67 20.68 -23.73 -26.58
N VAL A 68 20.41 -22.45 -26.84
CA VAL A 68 19.20 -21.75 -26.43
C VAL A 68 17.95 -22.37 -27.03
N ASP A 69 17.96 -22.68 -28.35
CA ASP A 69 16.82 -23.32 -29.03
C ASP A 69 16.53 -24.73 -28.48
N SER A 70 17.55 -25.52 -28.15
CA SER A 70 17.35 -26.85 -27.56
C SER A 70 16.73 -26.77 -26.17
N HIS A 71 17.21 -25.87 -25.31
CA HIS A 71 16.64 -25.68 -23.98
C HIS A 71 15.24 -25.07 -24.02
N PHE A 72 14.98 -24.15 -24.93
CA PHE A 72 13.64 -23.59 -25.14
C PHE A 72 12.65 -24.66 -25.63
N THR A 73 13.09 -25.51 -26.58
CA THR A 73 12.25 -26.62 -27.08
C THR A 73 11.97 -27.65 -25.98
N GLU A 74 12.96 -27.97 -25.16
CA GLU A 74 12.80 -28.87 -24.00
C GLU A 74 11.84 -28.30 -22.95
N PHE A 75 11.94 -26.99 -22.67
CA PHE A 75 11.03 -26.28 -21.78
C PHE A 75 9.58 -26.27 -22.31
N VAL A 76 9.38 -25.97 -23.59
CA VAL A 76 8.04 -25.99 -24.24
C VAL A 76 7.46 -27.40 -24.24
N ASN A 77 8.26 -28.43 -24.57
CA ASN A 77 7.81 -29.81 -24.52
C ASN A 77 7.47 -30.25 -23.09
N GLY A 78 8.22 -29.78 -22.08
CA GLY A 78 7.92 -30.00 -20.66
C GLY A 78 6.61 -29.36 -20.22
N LEU A 79 6.29 -28.16 -20.72
CA LEU A 79 4.99 -27.51 -20.48
C LEU A 79 3.84 -28.24 -21.16
N ILE A 80 4.02 -28.69 -22.40
CA ILE A 80 2.99 -29.47 -23.13
C ILE A 80 2.74 -30.81 -22.44
N ALA A 81 3.80 -31.53 -22.03
CA ALA A 81 3.64 -32.77 -21.28
C ALA A 81 2.92 -32.58 -19.94
N LYS A 82 3.15 -31.46 -19.25
CA LYS A 82 2.50 -31.11 -17.99
C LYS A 82 1.03 -30.72 -18.20
N SER A 83 0.69 -30.07 -19.32
CA SER A 83 -0.71 -29.76 -19.68
C SER A 83 -1.50 -31.02 -20.04
N VAL A 84 -0.89 -31.95 -20.77
CA VAL A 84 -1.52 -33.25 -21.12
C VAL A 84 -1.73 -34.13 -19.88
N LEU A 85 -0.82 -34.10 -18.89
CA LEU A 85 -0.98 -34.81 -17.62
C LEU A 85 -2.09 -34.21 -16.74
N LEU A 86 -2.38 -32.90 -16.87
CA LEU A 86 -3.49 -32.23 -16.19
C LEU A 86 -4.86 -32.56 -16.83
N GLU A 87 -4.89 -32.88 -18.12
CA GLU A 87 -6.11 -33.32 -18.83
C GLU A 87 -6.44 -34.81 -18.63
N SER A 88 -5.51 -35.64 -18.16
CA SER A 88 -5.70 -37.08 -18.00
C SER A 88 -6.11 -37.54 -16.60
N SER A 89 -6.43 -36.66 -15.66
CA SER A 89 -6.97 -37.03 -14.36
C SER A 89 -8.51 -37.01 -14.40
N PRO A 90 -9.20 -38.13 -14.13
CA PRO A 90 -10.67 -38.15 -14.13
C PRO A 90 -11.18 -37.52 -12.84
N SER A 91 -11.49 -36.21 -12.86
CA SER A 91 -12.28 -35.57 -11.83
C SER A 91 -13.75 -35.57 -12.21
N THR A 92 -14.52 -36.36 -11.50
CA THR A 92 -15.99 -36.44 -11.52
C THR A 92 -16.59 -35.12 -11.05
N PHE A 93 -16.92 -34.22 -11.98
CA PHE A 93 -17.89 -33.15 -11.75
C PHE A 93 -18.81 -33.00 -12.97
N PRO A 94 -20.13 -32.75 -12.78
CA PRO A 94 -21.11 -32.79 -13.86
C PRO A 94 -20.93 -31.60 -14.82
N ALA A 95 -20.93 -31.96 -16.09
CA ALA A 95 -20.90 -31.05 -17.22
C ALA A 95 -22.21 -30.26 -17.34
N SER A 96 -22.13 -28.95 -17.43
CA SER A 96 -22.99 -28.12 -18.27
C SER A 96 -22.43 -26.70 -18.36
N CYS A 97 -21.83 -26.38 -19.47
CA CYS A 97 -22.10 -25.19 -20.29
C CYS A 97 -21.03 -25.09 -21.37
N GLN A 98 -21.43 -25.51 -22.57
CA GLN A 98 -20.66 -25.22 -23.79
C GLN A 98 -20.75 -23.73 -24.14
N GLU A 99 -19.63 -23.14 -24.35
CA GLU A 99 -19.47 -21.86 -25.03
C GLU A 99 -19.89 -21.98 -26.49
N LYS A 100 -20.82 -21.15 -26.91
CA LYS A 100 -21.07 -20.84 -28.33
C LYS A 100 -20.91 -19.33 -28.50
N ASP A 101 -19.91 -18.95 -29.26
CA ASP A 101 -19.82 -17.64 -29.87
C ASP A 101 -21.04 -17.32 -30.72
N SER A 102 -21.75 -16.23 -30.41
CA SER A 102 -22.51 -15.48 -31.39
C SER A 102 -22.81 -14.05 -30.94
N PHE A 103 -22.20 -13.12 -31.63
CA PHE A 103 -22.63 -11.76 -32.02
C PHE A 103 -23.83 -11.08 -31.31
N ILE A 104 -23.47 -9.91 -30.73
CA ILE A 104 -24.24 -8.65 -30.67
C ILE A 104 -25.73 -8.73 -30.39
N ASN A 105 -26.16 -8.39 -29.15
CA ASN A 105 -27.20 -7.41 -28.92
C ASN A 105 -27.52 -7.16 -27.43
N LYS A 106 -27.72 -5.85 -27.14
CA LYS A 106 -28.38 -5.27 -25.96
C LYS A 106 -27.79 -5.58 -24.58
N GLU A 107 -26.89 -4.69 -24.18
CA GLU A 107 -26.49 -4.55 -22.78
C GLU A 107 -27.71 -4.36 -21.87
N SER A 108 -28.09 -5.40 -21.16
CA SER A 108 -28.93 -5.30 -19.98
C SER A 108 -28.16 -4.52 -18.91
N ARG A 109 -28.79 -3.53 -18.27
CA ARG A 109 -28.25 -2.72 -17.15
C ARG A 109 -28.05 -3.53 -15.85
N ALA A 110 -27.61 -4.78 -15.92
CA ALA A 110 -27.23 -5.53 -14.75
C ALA A 110 -25.83 -5.10 -14.26
N PRO A 111 -25.62 -4.94 -12.95
CA PRO A 111 -24.27 -4.68 -12.43
C PRO A 111 -23.36 -5.84 -12.83
N PRO A 112 -22.09 -5.55 -13.20
CA PRO A 112 -21.18 -6.58 -13.69
C PRO A 112 -20.98 -7.68 -12.66
N GLU A 113 -21.23 -8.91 -13.04
CA GLU A 113 -21.23 -10.13 -12.22
C GLU A 113 -19.89 -10.48 -11.56
N HIS A 114 -18.80 -9.81 -11.92
CA HIS A 114 -17.46 -10.13 -11.40
C HIS A 114 -16.93 -9.01 -10.51
N GLY A 115 -17.17 -9.14 -9.21
CA GLY A 115 -16.47 -8.37 -8.18
C GLY A 115 -15.00 -8.80 -8.03
N LYS A 116 -14.25 -8.24 -7.06
CA LYS A 116 -12.87 -8.64 -6.75
C LYS A 116 -12.81 -10.15 -6.47
N VAL A 117 -11.90 -10.84 -7.15
CA VAL A 117 -11.54 -12.23 -6.88
C VAL A 117 -10.39 -12.25 -5.88
N PHE A 118 -10.57 -12.97 -4.78
CA PHE A 118 -9.55 -13.17 -3.75
C PHE A 118 -8.81 -14.49 -4.02
N VAL A 119 -7.46 -14.45 -3.95
CA VAL A 119 -6.59 -15.60 -4.21
C VAL A 119 -5.57 -15.72 -3.08
N ILE A 120 -5.21 -16.94 -2.69
CA ILE A 120 -4.15 -17.17 -1.69
C ILE A 120 -2.82 -16.73 -2.30
N ARG A 121 -2.14 -15.76 -1.63
CA ARG A 121 -0.82 -15.26 -2.02
C ARG A 121 -0.11 -14.66 -0.82
N LYS A 122 1.22 -14.68 -0.85
CA LYS A 122 2.05 -14.03 0.15
C LYS A 122 2.04 -12.50 -0.06
N SER A 123 2.49 -11.76 0.95
CA SER A 123 2.78 -10.33 0.81
C SER A 123 4.04 -10.12 -0.02
N LEU A 124 4.05 -9.12 -0.88
CA LEU A 124 5.18 -8.85 -1.79
C LEU A 124 6.53 -8.69 -1.06
N LEU A 125 6.58 -7.96 0.07
CA LEU A 125 7.82 -7.82 0.82
C LEU A 125 8.25 -9.14 1.48
N ASP A 126 7.32 -10.00 1.92
CA ASP A 126 7.69 -11.32 2.43
C ASP A 126 8.33 -12.19 1.33
N GLU A 127 7.84 -12.10 0.08
CA GLU A 127 8.46 -12.78 -1.07
C GLU A 127 9.83 -12.18 -1.41
N LEU A 128 9.96 -10.85 -1.38
CA LEU A 128 11.23 -10.18 -1.64
C LEU A 128 12.29 -10.49 -0.58
N PHE A 129 11.91 -10.64 0.69
CA PHE A 129 12.83 -11.01 1.77
C PHE A 129 13.29 -12.49 1.73
N GLU A 130 12.69 -13.32 0.88
CA GLU A 130 13.22 -14.65 0.57
C GLU A 130 14.47 -14.58 -0.33
N VAL A 131 14.75 -13.41 -0.94
CA VAL A 131 15.95 -13.17 -1.75
C VAL A 131 17.07 -12.62 -0.87
N ASP A 132 18.19 -13.34 -0.73
CA ASP A 132 19.31 -13.01 0.18
C ASP A 132 19.84 -11.57 0.01
N HIS A 133 19.94 -11.08 -1.22
CA HIS A 133 20.42 -9.73 -1.50
C HIS A 133 19.47 -8.66 -0.95
N ILE A 134 18.16 -8.86 -1.06
CA ILE A 134 17.16 -7.91 -0.56
C ILE A 134 17.11 -7.97 0.97
N GLN A 135 17.22 -9.17 1.54
CA GLN A 135 17.34 -9.33 2.99
C GLN A 135 18.59 -8.64 3.54
N THR A 136 19.71 -8.73 2.83
CA THR A 136 20.94 -8.03 3.21
C THR A 136 20.75 -6.51 3.19
N ILE A 137 20.09 -5.95 2.18
CA ILE A 137 19.77 -4.51 2.12
C ILE A 137 18.88 -4.12 3.32
N TYR A 138 17.86 -4.91 3.64
CA TYR A 138 17.03 -4.69 4.82
C TYR A 138 17.84 -4.70 6.12
N ASN A 139 18.75 -5.66 6.30
CA ASN A 139 19.64 -5.74 7.46
C ASN A 139 20.58 -4.52 7.54
N MET A 140 21.09 -4.02 6.39
CA MET A 140 21.87 -2.79 6.33
C MET A 140 21.06 -1.57 6.80
N PHE A 141 19.80 -1.45 6.39
CA PHE A 141 18.93 -0.39 6.89
C PHE A 141 18.72 -0.48 8.40
N ILE A 142 18.48 -1.66 8.95
CA ILE A 142 18.38 -1.85 10.41
C ILE A 142 19.69 -1.42 11.10
N ALA A 143 20.85 -1.81 10.57
CA ALA A 143 22.14 -1.43 11.14
C ALA A 143 22.34 0.10 11.13
N ILE A 144 21.99 0.78 10.04
CA ILE A 144 22.03 2.25 9.94
C ILE A 144 21.09 2.87 10.99
N LEU A 145 19.90 2.34 11.18
CA LEU A 145 18.94 2.81 12.18
C LEU A 145 19.49 2.66 13.62
N ILE A 146 20.10 1.51 13.92
CA ILE A 146 20.72 1.26 15.23
C ILE A 146 21.89 2.24 15.45
N LEU A 147 22.75 2.44 14.44
CA LEU A 147 23.87 3.38 14.54
C LEU A 147 23.39 4.82 14.72
N PHE A 148 22.31 5.20 14.05
CA PHE A 148 21.73 6.54 14.20
C PHE A 148 21.21 6.77 15.63
N ILE A 149 20.49 5.80 16.22
CA ILE A 149 20.05 5.86 17.62
C ILE A 149 21.25 5.88 18.56
N LEU A 150 22.22 4.98 18.36
CA LEU A 150 23.41 4.90 19.20
C LEU A 150 24.23 6.19 19.16
N SER A 151 24.43 6.77 17.96
CA SER A 151 25.14 8.04 17.80
C SER A 151 24.54 9.16 18.65
N THR A 152 23.21 9.29 18.64
CA THR A 152 22.56 10.34 19.44
C THR A 152 22.58 10.05 20.93
N LEU A 153 22.43 8.78 21.36
CA LEU A 153 22.57 8.42 22.76
C LEU A 153 23.98 8.71 23.30
N VAL A 154 25.00 8.47 22.47
CA VAL A 154 26.40 8.79 22.82
C VAL A 154 26.62 10.31 22.92
N VAL A 155 26.08 11.07 21.96
CA VAL A 155 26.15 12.55 21.99
C VAL A 155 25.48 13.10 23.23
N ASP A 156 24.25 12.66 23.53
CA ASP A 156 23.51 13.09 24.74
C ASP A 156 24.28 12.77 26.03
N PHE A 157 24.88 11.56 26.08
CA PHE A 157 25.66 11.19 27.25
C PHE A 157 26.94 12.05 27.42
N ILE A 158 27.57 12.44 26.31
CA ILE A 158 28.75 13.32 26.33
C ILE A 158 28.36 14.74 26.72
N ASP A 159 27.28 15.28 26.18
CA ASP A 159 26.86 16.67 26.35
C ASP A 159 26.18 16.92 27.71
N GLU A 160 25.32 15.99 28.15
CA GLU A 160 24.50 16.15 29.36
C GLU A 160 24.92 15.24 30.53
N GLY A 161 25.86 14.32 30.31
CA GLY A 161 26.29 13.33 31.33
C GLY A 161 25.24 12.27 31.67
N ARG A 162 24.12 12.22 30.96
CA ARG A 162 23.01 11.26 31.17
C ARG A 162 22.36 10.86 29.84
N LEU A 163 21.72 9.71 29.83
CA LEU A 163 20.87 9.31 28.70
C LEU A 163 19.55 10.09 28.73
N VAL A 164 19.32 10.92 27.72
CA VAL A 164 18.09 11.71 27.57
C VAL A 164 17.08 10.90 26.77
N LEU A 165 16.32 10.06 27.45
CA LEU A 165 15.18 9.31 26.90
C LEU A 165 13.90 9.92 27.48
N GLU A 166 13.50 11.06 26.94
CA GLU A 166 12.27 11.76 27.34
C GLU A 166 11.10 11.22 26.53
N PHE A 167 10.33 10.30 27.08
CA PHE A 167 9.14 9.76 26.43
C PHE A 167 7.92 10.69 26.50
N ASP A 168 8.09 11.93 26.95
CA ASP A 168 7.00 12.90 27.14
C ASP A 168 6.18 13.12 25.85
N LEU A 169 6.85 13.17 24.69
CA LEU A 169 6.16 13.30 23.41
C LEU A 169 5.26 12.09 23.13
N LEU A 170 5.71 10.88 23.48
CA LEU A 170 4.93 9.66 23.25
C LEU A 170 3.75 9.58 24.22
N VAL A 171 3.97 9.91 25.49
CA VAL A 171 2.92 10.00 26.51
C VAL A 171 1.91 11.07 26.11
N TYR A 172 2.37 12.24 25.67
CA TYR A 172 1.50 13.30 25.14
C TYR A 172 0.70 12.81 23.93
N ALA A 173 1.34 12.27 22.90
CA ALA A 173 0.69 11.88 21.65
C ALA A 173 -0.41 10.82 21.84
N PHE A 174 -0.24 9.90 22.81
CA PHE A 174 -1.22 8.88 23.20
C PHE A 174 -2.05 9.27 24.43
N GLY A 175 -2.06 10.54 24.83
CA GLY A 175 -2.91 11.05 25.89
C GLY A 175 -4.39 10.76 25.61
N GLY A 176 -5.21 10.66 26.68
CA GLY A 176 -6.64 10.37 26.53
C GLY A 176 -6.96 9.00 25.92
N PHE A 177 -6.03 8.05 25.95
CA PHE A 177 -6.18 6.73 25.33
C PHE A 177 -7.42 5.97 25.80
N SER A 178 -7.84 6.13 27.03
CA SER A 178 -9.11 5.55 27.53
C SER A 178 -10.33 6.06 26.77
N VAL A 179 -10.41 7.37 26.50
CA VAL A 179 -11.49 7.96 25.70
C VAL A 179 -11.46 7.42 24.28
N ALA A 180 -10.28 7.36 23.68
CA ALA A 180 -10.11 6.76 22.35
C ALA A 180 -10.54 5.29 22.30
N ALA A 181 -10.18 4.49 23.31
CA ALA A 181 -10.56 3.08 23.39
C ALA A 181 -12.08 2.89 23.57
N PHE A 182 -12.74 3.68 24.44
CA PHE A 182 -14.20 3.64 24.60
C PHE A 182 -14.92 4.10 23.33
N THR A 183 -14.43 5.15 22.67
CA THR A 183 -14.99 5.62 21.39
C THR A 183 -14.84 4.56 20.30
N TRP A 184 -13.69 3.89 20.25
CA TRP A 184 -13.49 2.77 19.34
C TRP A 184 -14.47 1.62 19.61
N LEU A 185 -14.65 1.24 20.88
CA LEU A 185 -15.59 0.18 21.27
C LEU A 185 -17.03 0.55 20.89
N TYR A 186 -17.43 1.80 21.13
CA TYR A 186 -18.72 2.32 20.69
C TYR A 186 -18.91 2.21 19.17
N MET A 187 -17.94 2.66 18.37
CA MET A 187 -17.97 2.54 16.92
C MET A 187 -18.04 1.07 16.46
N PHE A 188 -17.24 0.21 17.07
CA PHE A 188 -17.23 -1.22 16.72
C PHE A 188 -18.58 -1.89 16.99
N LEU A 189 -19.13 -1.74 18.20
CA LEU A 189 -20.40 -2.35 18.58
C LEU A 189 -21.57 -1.80 17.75
N SER A 190 -21.61 -0.49 17.53
CA SER A 190 -22.65 0.13 16.71
C SER A 190 -22.56 -0.33 15.24
N THR A 191 -21.34 -0.45 14.69
CA THR A 191 -21.13 -0.96 13.33
C THR A 191 -21.46 -2.44 13.20
N LEU A 192 -21.22 -3.23 14.24
CA LEU A 192 -21.59 -4.65 14.22
C LEU A 192 -23.11 -4.84 14.22
N VAL A 193 -23.84 -4.06 15.03
CA VAL A 193 -25.27 -4.28 15.27
C VAL A 193 -26.16 -3.55 14.26
N MET A 194 -25.92 -2.25 14.04
CA MET A 194 -26.86 -1.39 13.31
C MET A 194 -26.94 -1.72 11.79
N PRO A 195 -25.83 -1.70 11.03
CA PRO A 195 -25.90 -2.01 9.59
C PRO A 195 -26.41 -3.42 9.32
N TYR A 196 -25.96 -4.38 10.12
CA TYR A 196 -26.36 -5.77 10.00
C TYR A 196 -27.86 -5.94 10.34
N GLY A 197 -28.31 -5.38 11.46
CA GLY A 197 -29.70 -5.43 11.90
C GLY A 197 -30.64 -4.77 10.89
N LEU A 198 -30.31 -3.57 10.41
CA LEU A 198 -31.05 -2.86 9.39
C LEU A 198 -31.15 -3.68 8.10
N PHE A 199 -30.02 -4.23 7.64
CA PHE A 199 -29.99 -5.04 6.43
C PHE A 199 -30.87 -6.30 6.57
N ILE A 200 -30.76 -7.06 7.65
CA ILE A 200 -31.52 -8.30 7.87
C ILE A 200 -33.02 -8.02 7.96
N GLN A 201 -33.43 -6.97 8.69
CA GLN A 201 -34.83 -6.56 8.81
C GLN A 201 -35.41 -6.12 7.46
N TRP A 202 -34.64 -5.36 6.69
CA TRP A 202 -35.02 -4.96 5.35
C TRP A 202 -35.17 -6.18 4.44
N ALA A 203 -34.17 -7.06 4.39
CA ALA A 203 -34.13 -8.23 3.49
C ALA A 203 -35.27 -9.22 3.76
N LYS A 204 -35.53 -9.54 5.04
CA LYS A 204 -36.64 -10.45 5.43
C LYS A 204 -38.00 -9.96 4.98
N GLY A 205 -38.23 -8.67 4.99
CA GLY A 205 -39.53 -8.11 4.63
C GLY A 205 -39.62 -7.56 3.19
N TYR A 206 -38.54 -7.57 2.42
CA TYR A 206 -38.52 -6.97 1.07
C TYR A 206 -39.51 -7.61 0.11
N HIS A 207 -39.53 -8.95 0.04
CA HIS A 207 -40.38 -9.68 -0.88
C HIS A 207 -41.85 -9.76 -0.45
N SER A 208 -42.14 -9.65 0.84
CA SER A 208 -43.51 -9.62 1.39
C SER A 208 -44.13 -8.22 1.43
N SER A 209 -43.36 -7.17 1.19
CA SER A 209 -43.84 -5.79 1.23
C SER A 209 -44.60 -5.41 -0.03
N LEU A 210 -45.78 -4.80 0.14
CA LEU A 210 -46.56 -4.19 -0.95
C LEU A 210 -45.82 -2.98 -1.55
N HIS A 211 -45.16 -2.17 -0.70
CA HIS A 211 -44.50 -0.94 -1.08
C HIS A 211 -42.96 -1.08 -0.98
N LYS A 212 -42.36 -1.87 -1.89
CA LYS A 212 -40.91 -2.15 -1.90
C LYS A 212 -40.05 -0.89 -1.96
N ILE A 213 -40.45 0.12 -2.73
CA ILE A 213 -39.71 1.37 -2.88
C ILE A 213 -39.68 2.14 -1.56
N ILE A 214 -40.84 2.35 -0.92
CA ILE A 214 -40.94 3.09 0.37
C ILE A 214 -40.11 2.36 1.43
N ARG A 215 -40.23 1.04 1.52
CA ARG A 215 -39.44 0.24 2.45
C ARG A 215 -37.93 0.41 2.21
N THR A 216 -37.48 0.27 0.96
CA THR A 216 -36.07 0.42 0.63
C THR A 216 -35.54 1.84 0.92
N SER A 217 -36.33 2.86 0.57
CA SER A 217 -35.97 4.26 0.86
C SER A 217 -35.90 4.53 2.37
N SER A 218 -36.85 4.03 3.16
CA SER A 218 -36.85 4.22 4.63
C SER A 218 -35.61 3.59 5.28
N PHE A 219 -35.28 2.35 4.93
CA PHE A 219 -34.08 1.68 5.45
C PHE A 219 -32.80 2.33 4.93
N GLY A 220 -32.79 2.81 3.67
CA GLY A 220 -31.69 3.58 3.10
C GLY A 220 -31.42 4.88 3.82
N ILE A 221 -32.49 5.66 4.12
CA ILE A 221 -32.38 6.91 4.91
C ILE A 221 -31.87 6.60 6.31
N LEU A 222 -32.39 5.56 6.97
CA LEU A 222 -31.95 5.19 8.31
C LEU A 222 -30.47 4.75 8.33
N PHE A 223 -30.01 4.04 7.29
CA PHE A 223 -28.61 3.70 7.12
C PHE A 223 -27.74 4.95 6.86
N MET A 224 -28.21 5.91 6.08
CA MET A 224 -27.51 7.18 5.86
C MET A 224 -27.39 8.00 7.13
N ILE A 225 -28.45 8.07 7.95
CA ILE A 225 -28.40 8.72 9.28
C ILE A 225 -27.38 8.02 10.17
N PHE A 226 -27.36 6.70 10.19
CA PHE A 226 -26.35 5.95 10.94
C PHE A 226 -24.92 6.30 10.48
N GLN A 227 -24.67 6.31 9.16
CA GLN A 227 -23.35 6.63 8.60
C GLN A 227 -22.90 8.07 8.92
N THR A 228 -23.81 9.05 8.76
CA THR A 228 -23.45 10.47 8.90
C THR A 228 -23.44 10.93 10.36
N VAL A 229 -24.44 10.57 11.14
CA VAL A 229 -24.57 11.04 12.53
C VAL A 229 -23.82 10.11 13.48
N TRP A 230 -24.13 8.80 13.46
CA TRP A 230 -23.61 7.87 14.46
C TRP A 230 -22.12 7.55 14.27
N LEU A 231 -21.71 7.29 13.05
CA LEU A 231 -20.32 7.03 12.74
C LEU A 231 -19.55 8.28 12.30
N GLY A 232 -20.18 9.22 11.61
CA GLY A 232 -19.53 10.46 11.17
C GLY A 232 -19.38 11.48 12.28
N PHE A 233 -20.50 12.02 12.77
CA PHE A 233 -20.48 13.17 13.67
C PHE A 233 -20.05 12.81 15.11
N VAL A 234 -20.60 11.74 15.72
CA VAL A 234 -20.37 11.46 17.13
C VAL A 234 -18.91 11.22 17.49
N PRO A 235 -18.14 10.35 16.80
CA PRO A 235 -16.72 10.16 17.13
C PRO A 235 -15.87 11.42 16.91
N THR A 236 -16.17 12.19 15.88
CA THR A 236 -15.51 13.48 15.61
C THR A 236 -15.78 14.49 16.71
N TYR A 237 -17.05 14.61 17.14
CA TYR A 237 -17.46 15.46 18.25
C TYR A 237 -16.74 15.07 19.55
N ILE A 238 -16.67 13.77 19.86
CA ILE A 238 -15.93 13.27 21.03
C ILE A 238 -14.45 13.66 20.92
N THR A 239 -13.81 13.40 19.77
CA THR A 239 -12.39 13.69 19.56
C THR A 239 -12.07 15.17 19.77
N LEU A 240 -12.90 16.07 19.24
CA LEU A 240 -12.71 17.52 19.37
C LEU A 240 -13.07 18.04 20.78
N THR A 241 -14.14 17.52 21.40
CA THR A 241 -14.58 17.97 22.73
C THR A 241 -13.61 17.57 23.83
N TYR A 242 -13.03 16.38 23.73
CA TYR A 242 -12.02 15.91 24.69
C TYR A 242 -10.58 16.31 24.30
N GLU A 243 -10.43 17.11 23.25
CA GLU A 243 -9.13 17.58 22.75
C GLU A 243 -8.10 16.44 22.68
N LEU A 244 -8.48 15.32 22.06
CA LEU A 244 -7.62 14.16 22.01
C LEU A 244 -6.30 14.51 21.27
N PRO A 245 -5.14 14.11 21.81
CA PRO A 245 -3.86 14.33 21.17
C PRO A 245 -3.74 13.59 19.82
N PRO A 246 -2.80 14.00 18.95
CA PRO A 246 -2.76 13.59 17.53
C PRO A 246 -2.78 12.08 17.28
N ALA A 247 -2.05 11.27 18.07
CA ALA A 247 -2.04 9.82 17.87
C ALA A 247 -3.35 9.16 18.30
N SER A 248 -3.92 9.57 19.44
CA SER A 248 -5.23 9.08 19.91
C SER A 248 -6.36 9.49 18.96
N SER A 249 -6.33 10.74 18.46
CA SER A 249 -7.26 11.22 17.43
C SER A 249 -7.13 10.43 16.14
N ALA A 250 -5.91 10.19 15.67
CA ALA A 250 -5.66 9.40 14.46
C ALA A 250 -6.24 7.98 14.56
N ILE A 251 -6.10 7.31 15.71
CA ILE A 251 -6.69 5.99 15.95
C ILE A 251 -8.21 6.05 15.78
N VAL A 252 -8.88 7.01 16.43
CA VAL A 252 -10.35 7.13 16.38
C VAL A 252 -10.82 7.44 14.96
N ILE A 253 -10.24 8.44 14.30
CA ILE A 253 -10.70 8.91 13.00
C ILE A 253 -10.37 7.92 11.86
N MET A 254 -9.20 7.29 11.87
CA MET A 254 -8.87 6.25 10.91
C MET A 254 -9.78 5.02 11.03
N GLU A 255 -10.12 4.61 12.26
CA GLU A 255 -11.07 3.54 12.52
C GLU A 255 -12.50 3.92 12.14
N GLN A 256 -12.92 5.17 12.39
CA GLN A 256 -14.18 5.72 11.93
C GLN A 256 -14.33 5.57 10.41
N VAL A 257 -13.35 6.05 9.63
CA VAL A 257 -13.35 5.92 8.16
C VAL A 257 -13.40 4.45 7.76
N ARG A 258 -12.63 3.59 8.41
CA ARG A 258 -12.63 2.14 8.14
C ARG A 258 -14.00 1.51 8.40
N PHE A 259 -14.68 1.84 9.50
CA PHE A 259 -16.00 1.31 9.81
C PHE A 259 -17.08 1.82 8.85
N ILE A 260 -17.02 3.11 8.46
CA ILE A 260 -17.90 3.68 7.42
C ILE A 260 -17.77 2.88 6.11
N MET A 261 -16.54 2.66 5.65
CA MET A 261 -16.27 1.91 4.43
C MET A 261 -16.75 0.45 4.51
N LYS A 262 -16.54 -0.21 5.66
CA LYS A 262 -16.98 -1.61 5.86
C LYS A 262 -18.49 -1.76 5.97
N ALA A 263 -19.16 -0.87 6.68
CA ALA A 263 -20.62 -0.87 6.79
C ALA A 263 -21.26 -0.65 5.40
N TYR A 264 -20.72 0.30 4.62
CA TYR A 264 -21.15 0.52 3.24
C TYR A 264 -20.96 -0.74 2.37
N SER A 265 -19.80 -1.41 2.48
CA SER A 265 -19.49 -2.60 1.70
C SER A 265 -20.44 -3.76 1.98
N LEU A 266 -20.86 -3.97 3.24
CA LEU A 266 -21.86 -4.97 3.60
C LEU A 266 -23.18 -4.71 2.84
N ILE A 267 -23.69 -3.50 2.91
CA ILE A 267 -24.96 -3.12 2.26
C ILE A 267 -24.84 -3.21 0.74
N ARG A 268 -23.78 -2.66 0.17
CA ARG A 268 -23.56 -2.56 -1.27
C ARG A 268 -23.45 -3.94 -1.96
N GLU A 269 -22.83 -4.92 -1.30
CA GLU A 269 -22.69 -6.27 -1.86
C GLU A 269 -23.94 -7.12 -1.68
N ASN A 270 -24.71 -6.92 -0.62
CA ASN A 270 -25.83 -7.80 -0.29
C ASN A 270 -27.18 -7.30 -0.80
N VAL A 271 -27.42 -5.98 -0.92
CA VAL A 271 -28.68 -5.42 -1.42
C VAL A 271 -29.01 -5.91 -2.84
N PRO A 272 -28.09 -5.90 -3.81
CA PRO A 272 -28.38 -6.40 -5.15
C PRO A 272 -28.75 -7.89 -5.18
N ARG A 273 -28.15 -8.71 -4.30
CA ARG A 273 -28.47 -10.14 -4.17
C ARG A 273 -29.92 -10.38 -3.76
N VAL A 274 -30.42 -9.56 -2.81
CA VAL A 274 -31.82 -9.65 -2.36
C VAL A 274 -32.77 -9.15 -3.45
N VAL A 275 -32.45 -8.03 -4.10
CA VAL A 275 -33.29 -7.41 -5.13
C VAL A 275 -33.42 -8.30 -6.37
N SER A 276 -32.34 -8.94 -6.81
CA SER A 276 -32.31 -9.81 -7.98
C SER A 276 -32.85 -11.22 -7.72
N CYS A 277 -33.11 -11.60 -6.45
CA CYS A 277 -33.66 -12.90 -6.12
C CYS A 277 -35.16 -12.96 -6.51
N PRO A 278 -35.62 -13.97 -7.30
CA PRO A 278 -37.02 -14.14 -7.60
C PRO A 278 -37.84 -14.41 -6.34
N THR A 279 -39.05 -13.82 -6.26
CA THR A 279 -39.94 -13.95 -5.09
C THR A 279 -40.23 -15.40 -4.70
N GLN A 280 -40.31 -16.30 -5.69
CA GLN A 280 -40.56 -17.75 -5.48
C GLN A 280 -39.38 -18.47 -4.79
N LYS A 281 -38.15 -17.93 -4.89
CA LYS A 281 -36.93 -18.48 -4.27
C LYS A 281 -36.48 -17.69 -3.04
N SER A 282 -37.27 -16.75 -2.56
CA SER A 282 -36.95 -15.89 -1.41
C SER A 282 -36.57 -16.67 -0.16
N ASN A 283 -37.23 -17.82 0.08
CA ASN A 283 -36.95 -18.66 1.27
C ASN A 283 -35.61 -19.41 1.19
N SER A 284 -35.00 -19.52 0.01
CA SER A 284 -33.70 -20.17 -0.19
C SER A 284 -32.53 -19.18 -0.24
N LEU A 285 -32.79 -17.87 -0.11
CA LEU A 285 -31.75 -16.85 -0.12
C LEU A 285 -30.90 -16.92 1.15
N GLN A 286 -29.64 -17.26 0.98
CA GLN A 286 -28.69 -17.25 2.09
C GLN A 286 -28.30 -15.82 2.43
N LEU A 287 -28.76 -15.35 3.58
CA LEU A 287 -28.35 -14.07 4.15
C LEU A 287 -27.02 -14.23 4.91
N PRO A 288 -26.18 -13.19 4.95
CA PRO A 288 -24.91 -13.24 5.66
C PRO A 288 -25.12 -13.52 7.15
N ARG A 289 -24.26 -14.37 7.73
CA ARG A 289 -24.28 -14.68 9.16
C ARG A 289 -23.53 -13.59 9.93
N VAL A 290 -23.91 -13.37 11.20
CA VAL A 290 -23.21 -12.43 12.10
C VAL A 290 -21.72 -12.77 12.19
N SER A 291 -21.36 -14.06 12.23
CA SER A 291 -19.97 -14.50 12.31
C SER A 291 -19.15 -14.14 11.05
N GLN A 292 -19.77 -14.16 9.87
CA GLN A 292 -19.13 -13.75 8.61
C GLN A 292 -18.91 -12.22 8.61
N TYR A 293 -19.90 -11.46 9.07
CA TYR A 293 -19.75 -10.02 9.19
C TYR A 293 -18.73 -9.63 10.27
N LEU A 294 -18.73 -10.28 11.43
CA LEU A 294 -17.74 -10.07 12.47
C LEU A 294 -16.31 -10.38 11.97
N TYR A 295 -16.14 -11.50 11.25
CA TYR A 295 -14.86 -11.81 10.61
C TYR A 295 -14.44 -10.70 9.63
N PHE A 296 -15.36 -10.24 8.80
CA PHE A 296 -15.09 -9.14 7.86
C PHE A 296 -14.67 -7.86 8.58
N LEU A 297 -15.26 -7.50 9.74
CA LEU A 297 -14.88 -6.29 10.48
C LEU A 297 -13.41 -6.29 10.89
N PHE A 298 -12.81 -7.46 11.16
CA PHE A 298 -11.39 -7.59 11.49
C PHE A 298 -10.49 -7.93 10.30
N ALA A 299 -11.03 -8.55 9.24
CA ALA A 299 -10.25 -8.94 8.07
C ALA A 299 -9.59 -7.72 7.40
N PRO A 300 -8.32 -7.84 6.93
CA PRO A 300 -7.59 -6.73 6.30
C PRO A 300 -8.03 -6.49 4.85
N THR A 301 -9.31 -6.30 4.64
CA THR A 301 -9.95 -5.94 3.37
C THR A 301 -11.15 -5.04 3.62
N LEU A 302 -11.47 -4.19 2.64
CA LEU A 302 -12.64 -3.30 2.67
C LEU A 302 -13.77 -3.78 1.76
N ILE A 303 -13.58 -4.86 1.00
CA ILE A 303 -14.60 -5.43 0.13
C ILE A 303 -15.23 -6.63 0.82
N TYR A 304 -16.56 -6.59 1.00
CA TYR A 304 -17.30 -7.67 1.64
C TYR A 304 -17.43 -8.90 0.73
N ARG A 305 -17.21 -10.08 1.32
CA ARG A 305 -17.57 -11.39 0.78
C ARG A 305 -18.04 -12.28 1.93
N ASP A 306 -18.91 -13.26 1.62
CA ASP A 306 -19.37 -14.22 2.62
C ASP A 306 -18.24 -15.14 3.06
N ASP A 307 -17.36 -15.51 2.10
CA ASP A 307 -16.18 -16.34 2.34
C ASP A 307 -14.93 -15.75 1.68
N TYR A 308 -13.80 -15.97 2.34
CA TYR A 308 -12.48 -15.57 1.86
C TYR A 308 -11.55 -16.78 1.83
N PRO A 309 -10.57 -16.81 0.89
CA PRO A 309 -9.57 -17.85 0.89
C PRO A 309 -8.76 -17.80 2.19
N ARG A 310 -8.56 -18.97 2.81
CA ARG A 310 -7.90 -19.08 4.12
C ARG A 310 -6.63 -19.89 4.04
N THR A 311 -5.63 -19.48 4.81
CA THR A 311 -4.43 -20.29 5.05
C THR A 311 -4.74 -21.41 6.05
N PRO A 312 -4.11 -22.61 5.91
CA PRO A 312 -4.44 -23.77 6.74
C PRO A 312 -4.01 -23.62 8.21
N THR A 313 -2.95 -22.87 8.47
CA THR A 313 -2.34 -22.75 9.80
C THR A 313 -2.09 -21.30 10.19
N ARG A 314 -1.96 -21.03 11.50
CA ARG A 314 -1.58 -19.74 12.09
C ARG A 314 -0.18 -19.82 12.64
N ARG A 315 0.70 -18.95 12.22
CA ARG A 315 2.09 -18.87 12.70
C ARG A 315 2.21 -17.76 13.74
N TRP A 316 2.03 -18.09 15.00
CA TRP A 316 2.04 -17.12 16.10
C TRP A 316 3.39 -16.39 16.25
N SER A 317 4.51 -17.05 15.96
CA SER A 317 5.83 -16.42 15.93
C SER A 317 5.89 -15.29 14.88
N TYR A 318 5.32 -15.52 13.70
CA TYR A 318 5.20 -14.50 12.66
C TYR A 318 4.34 -13.30 13.13
N VAL A 319 3.20 -13.56 13.79
CA VAL A 319 2.35 -12.51 14.37
C VAL A 319 3.13 -11.69 15.39
N ALA A 320 3.81 -12.35 16.34
CA ALA A 320 4.62 -11.68 17.35
C ALA A 320 5.74 -10.83 16.72
N THR A 321 6.45 -11.37 15.72
CA THR A 321 7.48 -10.63 14.98
C THR A 321 6.90 -9.39 14.30
N LYS A 322 5.74 -9.50 13.62
CA LYS A 322 5.11 -8.34 12.95
C LYS A 322 4.66 -7.27 13.94
N PHE A 323 4.09 -7.64 15.10
CA PHE A 323 3.77 -6.65 16.14
C PHE A 323 5.02 -6.04 16.78
N ALA A 324 6.09 -6.80 17.00
CA ALA A 324 7.37 -6.26 17.48
C ALA A 324 7.95 -5.24 16.47
N GLN A 325 7.83 -5.51 15.16
CA GLN A 325 8.22 -4.57 14.11
C GLN A 325 7.36 -3.30 14.10
N VAL A 326 6.04 -3.39 14.38
CA VAL A 326 5.16 -2.21 14.54
C VAL A 326 5.61 -1.37 15.74
N LEU A 327 5.87 -1.99 16.90
CA LEU A 327 6.34 -1.28 18.09
C LEU A 327 7.71 -0.64 17.87
N GLY A 328 8.64 -1.35 17.23
CA GLY A 328 9.94 -0.80 16.84
C GLY A 328 9.80 0.40 15.89
N SER A 329 8.90 0.31 14.91
CA SER A 329 8.62 1.42 13.98
C SER A 329 7.99 2.62 14.70
N LEU A 330 7.12 2.41 15.67
CA LEU A 330 6.54 3.47 16.50
C LEU A 330 7.61 4.19 17.33
N PHE A 331 8.50 3.42 17.97
CA PHE A 331 9.63 3.97 18.69
C PHE A 331 10.56 4.77 17.76
N TYR A 332 10.77 4.26 16.54
CA TYR A 332 11.61 4.95 15.57
C TYR A 332 10.95 6.23 15.03
N ALA A 333 9.64 6.23 14.82
CA ALA A 333 8.89 7.44 14.47
C ALA A 333 9.00 8.51 15.57
N TYR A 334 8.80 8.10 16.84
CA TYR A 334 9.05 8.97 18.00
C TYR A 334 10.46 9.60 17.94
N TYR A 335 11.47 8.78 17.68
CA TYR A 335 12.84 9.23 17.60
C TYR A 335 13.09 10.25 16.46
N ILE A 336 12.49 10.04 15.28
CA ILE A 336 12.52 11.01 14.17
C ILE A 336 11.88 12.33 14.58
N PHE A 337 10.73 12.28 15.25
CA PHE A 337 10.05 13.51 15.69
C PHE A 337 10.91 14.28 16.70
N VAL A 338 11.44 13.62 17.72
CA VAL A 338 12.23 14.28 18.79
C VAL A 338 13.56 14.84 18.25
N ARG A 339 14.25 14.09 17.39
CA ARG A 339 15.62 14.44 16.98
C ARG A 339 15.71 15.21 15.67
N LEU A 340 14.79 14.99 14.76
CA LEU A 340 14.83 15.66 13.45
C LEU A 340 13.74 16.74 13.31
N CYS A 341 12.50 16.48 13.78
CA CYS A 341 11.40 17.41 13.54
C CYS A 341 11.36 18.55 14.56
N ILE A 342 11.36 18.27 15.87
CA ILE A 342 11.23 19.29 16.91
C ILE A 342 12.30 20.36 16.81
N PRO A 343 13.63 20.06 16.67
CA PRO A 343 14.65 21.10 16.57
C PRO A 343 14.46 22.00 15.34
N ILE A 344 14.06 21.43 14.18
CA ILE A 344 13.82 22.20 12.98
C ILE A 344 12.67 23.18 13.21
N TYR A 345 11.49 22.67 13.61
CA TYR A 345 10.28 23.49 13.66
C TYR A 345 10.27 24.47 14.82
N ARG A 346 10.84 24.12 15.96
CA ARG A 346 11.00 25.03 17.11
C ARG A 346 11.83 26.25 16.74
N ASN A 347 12.94 26.07 16.04
CA ASN A 347 13.80 27.18 15.63
C ASN A 347 13.11 28.07 14.59
N TYR A 348 12.48 27.49 13.56
CA TYR A 348 11.78 28.26 12.54
C TYR A 348 10.52 28.94 13.06
N SER A 349 9.83 28.39 14.05
CA SER A 349 8.64 29.02 14.63
C SER A 349 8.96 30.26 15.46
N GLN A 350 10.21 30.46 15.87
CA GLN A 350 10.67 31.66 16.62
C GLN A 350 10.99 32.85 15.70
N GLU A 351 11.10 32.64 14.41
CA GLU A 351 11.35 33.69 13.44
C GLU A 351 10.04 34.20 12.82
N ASN A 352 10.01 35.50 12.46
CA ASN A 352 8.90 36.04 11.67
C ASN A 352 8.83 35.34 10.32
N PHE A 353 7.61 35.15 9.79
CA PHE A 353 7.42 34.51 8.49
C PHE A 353 8.30 35.17 7.42
N ASN A 354 9.20 34.37 6.84
CA ASN A 354 10.12 34.76 5.80
C ASN A 354 10.17 33.67 4.73
N LEU A 355 10.00 34.05 3.45
CA LEU A 355 10.04 33.13 2.33
C LEU A 355 11.35 32.30 2.28
N ARG A 356 12.50 32.91 2.59
CA ARG A 356 13.79 32.21 2.68
C ARG A 356 13.76 31.14 3.75
N GLY A 357 13.25 31.47 4.93
CA GLY A 357 13.10 30.53 6.04
C GLY A 357 12.16 29.38 5.68
N LEU A 358 11.03 29.67 5.06
CA LEU A 358 10.07 28.65 4.60
C LEU A 358 10.72 27.64 3.64
N VAL A 359 11.44 28.14 2.61
CA VAL A 359 12.14 27.27 1.65
C VAL A 359 13.17 26.38 2.35
N LEU A 360 14.00 26.95 3.23
CA LEU A 360 14.99 26.18 4.00
C LEU A 360 14.31 25.14 4.90
N CYS A 361 13.21 25.50 5.56
CA CYS A 361 12.44 24.58 6.40
C CYS A 361 11.86 23.41 5.57
N ILE A 362 11.32 23.67 4.38
CA ILE A 362 10.82 22.62 3.47
C ILE A 362 11.95 21.64 3.13
N PHE A 363 13.12 22.13 2.72
CA PHE A 363 14.25 21.26 2.36
C PHE A 363 14.77 20.46 3.55
N ASN A 364 14.84 21.05 4.75
CA ASN A 364 15.21 20.34 5.98
C ASN A 364 14.15 19.30 6.39
N SER A 365 12.89 19.47 5.99
CA SER A 365 11.80 18.57 6.29
C SER A 365 11.72 17.35 5.33
N ILE A 366 12.47 17.35 4.22
CA ILE A 366 12.43 16.26 3.25
C ILE A 366 12.87 14.93 3.90
N LEU A 367 14.03 14.92 4.55
CA LEU A 367 14.56 13.68 5.15
C LEU A 367 13.62 13.09 6.21
N PRO A 368 13.16 13.83 7.24
CA PRO A 368 12.21 13.28 8.20
C PRO A 368 10.88 12.90 7.55
N GLY A 369 10.38 13.65 6.57
CA GLY A 369 9.16 13.32 5.83
C GLY A 369 9.24 11.99 5.08
N VAL A 370 10.38 11.73 4.42
CA VAL A 370 10.64 10.45 3.72
C VAL A 370 10.72 9.29 4.71
N LEU A 371 11.44 9.46 5.83
CA LEU A 371 11.57 8.43 6.84
C LEU A 371 10.20 8.07 7.45
N ILE A 372 9.36 9.07 7.74
CA ILE A 372 7.98 8.84 8.23
C ILE A 372 7.15 8.10 7.17
N LEU A 373 7.20 8.51 5.89
CA LEU A 373 6.50 7.81 4.81
C LEU A 373 6.86 6.32 4.76
N LEU A 374 8.15 6.00 4.78
CA LEU A 374 8.63 4.62 4.73
C LEU A 374 8.23 3.82 5.97
N LEU A 375 8.27 4.45 7.15
CA LEU A 375 7.82 3.83 8.39
C LEU A 375 6.32 3.56 8.40
N VAL A 376 5.49 4.49 7.95
CA VAL A 376 4.03 4.30 7.82
C VAL A 376 3.73 3.15 6.87
N PHE A 377 4.40 3.10 5.72
CA PHE A 377 4.29 1.97 4.80
C PHE A 377 4.64 0.65 5.48
N PHE A 378 5.82 0.56 6.06
CA PHE A 378 6.32 -0.68 6.65
C PHE A 378 5.50 -1.11 7.87
N SER A 379 5.22 -0.20 8.80
CA SER A 379 4.50 -0.54 10.04
C SER A 379 3.04 -0.87 9.78
N PHE A 380 2.33 -0.05 9.01
CA PHE A 380 0.89 -0.21 8.82
C PHE A 380 0.55 -1.14 7.64
N LEU A 381 0.99 -0.81 6.41
CA LEU A 381 0.60 -1.58 5.22
C LEU A 381 1.26 -2.96 5.16
N HIS A 382 2.51 -3.09 5.66
CA HIS A 382 3.17 -4.39 5.68
C HIS A 382 2.96 -5.11 7.01
N CYS A 383 3.44 -4.60 8.14
CA CYS A 383 3.44 -5.36 9.39
C CYS A 383 2.05 -5.54 9.99
N TRP A 384 1.29 -4.44 10.19
CA TRP A 384 -0.03 -4.50 10.84
C TRP A 384 -1.03 -5.35 10.06
N LEU A 385 -1.18 -5.09 8.75
CA LEU A 385 -2.14 -5.85 7.94
C LEU A 385 -1.77 -7.34 7.83
N ASN A 386 -0.48 -7.68 7.75
CA ASN A 386 -0.03 -9.07 7.72
C ASN A 386 -0.20 -9.78 9.09
N ALA A 387 -0.03 -9.08 10.21
CA ALA A 387 -0.30 -9.64 11.53
C ALA A 387 -1.79 -10.05 11.65
N PHE A 388 -2.71 -9.16 11.29
CA PHE A 388 -4.14 -9.44 11.28
C PHE A 388 -4.52 -10.53 10.26
N ALA A 389 -3.91 -10.53 9.07
CA ALA A 389 -4.11 -11.58 8.08
C ALA A 389 -3.72 -12.96 8.62
N GLU A 390 -2.58 -13.05 9.29
CA GLU A 390 -2.11 -14.31 9.87
C GLU A 390 -3.02 -14.79 11.01
N MET A 391 -3.41 -13.90 11.95
CA MET A 391 -4.33 -14.24 13.04
C MET A 391 -5.69 -14.77 12.55
N LEU A 392 -6.19 -14.20 11.46
CA LEU A 392 -7.47 -14.54 10.86
C LEU A 392 -7.39 -15.62 9.76
N CYS A 393 -6.20 -16.16 9.51
CA CYS A 393 -5.94 -17.05 8.38
C CYS A 393 -6.38 -16.47 7.03
N PHE A 394 -6.32 -15.15 6.84
CA PHE A 394 -6.70 -14.50 5.60
C PHE A 394 -5.63 -14.73 4.52
N GLY A 395 -6.03 -15.32 3.38
CA GLY A 395 -5.07 -15.83 2.39
C GLY A 395 -4.61 -14.78 1.37
N ASP A 396 -5.42 -13.76 1.05
CA ASP A 396 -5.05 -12.75 0.03
C ASP A 396 -4.29 -11.58 0.66
N ARG A 397 -2.95 -11.65 0.64
CA ARG A 397 -2.08 -10.66 1.29
C ARG A 397 -1.52 -9.60 0.35
N MET A 398 -2.17 -9.35 -0.80
CA MET A 398 -1.78 -8.25 -1.68
C MET A 398 -2.35 -6.91 -1.19
N PHE A 399 -1.79 -6.38 -0.10
CA PHE A 399 -2.19 -5.10 0.48
C PHE A 399 -1.61 -3.91 -0.26
N TYR A 400 -0.50 -4.11 -0.96
CA TYR A 400 0.22 -3.18 -1.81
C TYR A 400 0.92 -3.95 -2.93
N LYS A 401 1.39 -3.24 -3.95
CA LYS A 401 2.25 -3.76 -5.03
C LYS A 401 3.59 -3.04 -4.99
N ASP A 402 4.40 -3.21 -6.02
CA ASP A 402 5.71 -2.59 -6.21
C ASP A 402 5.65 -1.07 -6.49
N TRP A 403 4.98 -0.32 -5.62
CA TRP A 403 4.78 1.12 -5.74
C TRP A 403 6.09 1.91 -5.88
N TRP A 404 7.19 1.40 -5.34
CA TRP A 404 8.52 2.01 -5.44
C TRP A 404 9.09 1.98 -6.87
N ASN A 405 8.59 1.13 -7.75
CA ASN A 405 8.92 1.07 -9.17
C ASN A 405 8.01 1.96 -10.04
N SER A 406 7.09 2.71 -9.43
CA SER A 406 6.16 3.56 -10.17
C SER A 406 6.87 4.67 -10.92
N THR A 407 6.43 4.91 -12.15
CA THR A 407 6.90 5.98 -13.04
C THR A 407 5.87 7.09 -13.22
N SER A 408 4.69 6.94 -12.58
CA SER A 408 3.60 7.91 -12.58
C SER A 408 2.89 7.93 -11.24
N PHE A 409 2.29 9.07 -10.86
CA PHE A 409 1.47 9.16 -9.66
C PHE A 409 0.21 8.29 -9.75
N ALA A 410 -0.39 8.15 -10.95
CA ALA A 410 -1.52 7.27 -11.14
C ALA A 410 -1.17 5.80 -10.81
N ASN A 411 0.02 5.34 -11.22
CA ASN A 411 0.50 4.01 -10.84
C ASN A 411 0.83 3.92 -9.36
N PHE A 412 1.47 4.93 -8.78
CA PHE A 412 1.74 5.00 -7.34
C PHE A 412 0.45 4.86 -6.51
N TYR A 413 -0.61 5.63 -6.79
CA TYR A 413 -1.88 5.53 -6.07
C TYR A 413 -2.58 4.17 -6.22
N ARG A 414 -2.44 3.50 -7.36
CA ARG A 414 -2.98 2.15 -7.58
C ARG A 414 -2.21 1.05 -6.87
N THR A 415 -0.96 1.28 -6.52
CA THR A 415 -0.04 0.26 -6.01
C THR A 415 0.32 0.45 -4.54
N TRP A 416 0.27 1.68 -4.01
CA TRP A 416 0.60 2.02 -2.63
C TRP A 416 -0.30 1.33 -1.60
N ASN A 417 -1.61 1.48 -1.73
CA ASN A 417 -2.60 0.88 -0.84
C ASN A 417 -3.74 0.24 -1.65
N VAL A 418 -3.54 -1.02 -2.02
CA VAL A 418 -4.49 -1.78 -2.85
C VAL A 418 -5.82 -1.99 -2.12
N VAL A 419 -5.84 -2.05 -0.78
CA VAL A 419 -7.06 -2.26 0.00
C VAL A 419 -8.04 -1.09 -0.17
N VAL A 420 -7.53 0.14 -0.03
CA VAL A 420 -8.33 1.36 -0.24
C VAL A 420 -8.61 1.60 -1.72
N HIS A 421 -7.60 1.40 -2.58
CA HIS A 421 -7.77 1.53 -4.03
C HIS A 421 -8.89 0.65 -4.57
N ASP A 422 -8.95 -0.62 -4.15
CA ASP A 422 -9.99 -1.54 -4.60
C ASP A 422 -11.38 -1.08 -4.14
N TRP A 423 -11.51 -0.58 -2.91
CA TRP A 423 -12.79 -0.04 -2.42
C TRP A 423 -13.25 1.16 -3.26
N LEU A 424 -12.36 2.12 -3.53
CA LEU A 424 -12.64 3.27 -4.37
C LEU A 424 -12.99 2.86 -5.81
N TYR A 425 -12.26 1.87 -6.35
CA TYR A 425 -12.51 1.37 -7.69
C TYR A 425 -13.87 0.67 -7.81
N TYR A 426 -14.18 -0.27 -6.90
CA TYR A 426 -15.40 -1.09 -7.01
C TYR A 426 -16.66 -0.32 -6.59
N TYR A 427 -16.58 0.60 -5.61
CA TYR A 427 -17.75 1.23 -5.03
C TYR A 427 -17.91 2.73 -5.36
N VAL A 428 -16.85 3.41 -5.79
CA VAL A 428 -16.97 4.81 -6.25
C VAL A 428 -16.86 4.89 -7.76
N TYR A 429 -15.74 4.43 -8.34
CA TYR A 429 -15.49 4.56 -9.77
C TYR A 429 -16.48 3.78 -10.63
N ARG A 430 -16.67 2.48 -10.36
CA ARG A 430 -17.55 1.62 -11.15
C ARG A 430 -19.02 1.97 -10.97
N ASP A 431 -19.46 2.31 -9.75
CA ASP A 431 -20.85 2.69 -9.48
C ASP A 431 -21.18 4.03 -10.14
N PHE A 432 -20.25 5.00 -10.17
CA PHE A 432 -20.41 6.24 -10.92
C PHE A 432 -20.57 5.97 -12.42
N LEU A 433 -19.72 5.12 -13.01
CA LEU A 433 -19.82 4.76 -14.43
C LEU A 433 -21.09 3.95 -14.77
N TRP A 434 -21.55 3.14 -13.83
CA TRP A 434 -22.83 2.43 -13.99
C TRP A 434 -24.02 3.41 -14.01
N PHE A 435 -23.99 4.44 -13.17
CA PHE A 435 -25.07 5.42 -13.04
C PHE A 435 -25.08 6.43 -14.20
N PHE A 436 -23.91 7.03 -14.52
CA PHE A 436 -23.78 8.10 -15.50
C PHE A 436 -23.37 7.62 -16.90
N GLY A 437 -22.88 6.39 -17.02
CA GLY A 437 -22.42 5.78 -18.26
C GLY A 437 -20.92 5.85 -18.50
N LYS A 438 -20.43 4.93 -19.34
CA LYS A 438 -19.00 4.71 -19.62
C LYS A 438 -18.28 5.90 -20.28
N LYS A 439 -19.01 6.91 -20.78
CA LYS A 439 -18.44 8.12 -21.39
C LYS A 439 -17.76 9.03 -20.34
N PHE A 440 -18.19 8.98 -19.09
CA PHE A 440 -17.73 9.89 -18.01
C PHE A 440 -16.54 9.34 -17.20
N LYS A 441 -15.60 8.62 -17.83
CA LYS A 441 -14.42 8.03 -17.16
C LYS A 441 -13.55 9.08 -16.46
N ALA A 442 -13.33 10.23 -17.09
CA ALA A 442 -12.55 11.33 -16.51
C ALA A 442 -13.23 11.92 -15.26
N ALA A 443 -14.54 12.12 -15.30
CA ALA A 443 -15.31 12.59 -14.15
C ALA A 443 -15.33 11.56 -13.01
N ALA A 444 -15.45 10.27 -13.31
CA ALA A 444 -15.37 9.20 -12.32
C ALA A 444 -13.98 9.16 -11.65
N MET A 445 -12.92 9.33 -12.41
CA MET A 445 -11.56 9.40 -11.88
C MET A 445 -11.36 10.65 -11.01
N LEU A 446 -11.82 11.81 -11.47
CA LEU A 446 -11.79 13.05 -10.68
C LEU A 446 -12.55 12.89 -9.36
N LEU A 447 -13.74 12.28 -9.37
CA LEU A 447 -14.50 12.00 -8.16
C LEU A 447 -13.71 11.14 -7.16
N VAL A 448 -13.06 10.06 -7.63
CA VAL A 448 -12.23 9.21 -6.78
C VAL A 448 -11.09 10.00 -6.14
N PHE A 449 -10.39 10.83 -6.91
CA PHE A 449 -9.33 11.69 -6.38
C PHE A 449 -9.87 12.71 -5.37
N THR A 450 -11.00 13.34 -5.65
CA THR A 450 -11.62 14.33 -4.77
C THR A 450 -12.07 13.69 -3.45
N VAL A 451 -12.74 12.54 -3.49
CA VAL A 451 -13.14 11.80 -2.27
C VAL A 451 -11.91 11.41 -1.45
N SER A 452 -10.87 10.90 -2.11
CA SER A 452 -9.61 10.57 -1.42
C SER A 452 -8.97 11.79 -0.78
N ALA A 453 -8.86 12.90 -1.49
CA ALA A 453 -8.28 14.14 -0.98
C ALA A 453 -9.06 14.70 0.23
N ILE A 454 -10.39 14.73 0.15
CA ILE A 454 -11.26 15.19 1.25
C ILE A 454 -11.09 14.32 2.50
N VAL A 455 -11.07 12.99 2.34
CA VAL A 455 -10.91 12.08 3.50
C VAL A 455 -9.54 12.22 4.14
N HIS A 456 -8.48 12.38 3.35
CA HIS A 456 -7.13 12.59 3.90
C HIS A 456 -7.02 13.92 4.65
N GLU A 457 -7.55 15.00 4.08
CA GLU A 457 -7.57 16.30 4.76
C GLU A 457 -8.40 16.25 6.04
N TYR A 458 -9.62 15.68 5.98
CA TYR A 458 -10.48 15.49 7.14
C TYR A 458 -9.78 14.77 8.30
N VAL A 459 -9.00 13.72 8.01
CA VAL A 459 -8.24 13.00 9.05
C VAL A 459 -7.21 13.94 9.69
N LEU A 460 -6.47 14.71 8.90
CA LEU A 460 -5.45 15.63 9.43
C LEU A 460 -6.06 16.80 10.20
N ASP A 461 -7.12 17.42 9.66
CA ASP A 461 -7.82 18.54 10.31
C ASP A 461 -8.33 18.17 11.69
N VAL A 462 -8.95 17.00 11.83
CA VAL A 462 -9.44 16.52 13.12
C VAL A 462 -8.30 16.11 14.04
N CYS A 463 -7.24 15.47 13.53
CA CYS A 463 -6.09 15.08 14.34
C CYS A 463 -5.32 16.27 14.90
N PHE A 464 -5.24 17.36 14.15
CA PHE A 464 -4.53 18.57 14.57
C PHE A 464 -5.44 19.62 15.24
N GLY A 465 -6.75 19.51 15.06
CA GLY A 465 -7.74 20.43 15.62
C GLY A 465 -7.84 21.78 14.91
N TYR A 466 -7.36 21.88 13.66
CA TYR A 466 -7.47 23.08 12.83
C TYR A 466 -7.66 22.72 11.35
N PHE A 467 -8.25 23.63 10.59
CA PHE A 467 -8.45 23.50 9.14
C PHE A 467 -7.28 24.12 8.38
N TYR A 468 -6.53 23.31 7.64
CA TYR A 468 -5.42 23.77 6.80
C TYR A 468 -5.26 22.87 5.57
N PRO A 469 -5.98 23.13 4.46
CA PRO A 469 -6.16 22.19 3.34
C PRO A 469 -4.93 22.04 2.43
N VAL A 470 -3.74 21.80 3.01
CA VAL A 470 -2.48 21.63 2.27
C VAL A 470 -2.48 20.33 1.50
N LEU A 471 -2.86 19.23 2.15
CA LEU A 471 -2.86 17.92 1.52
C LEU A 471 -3.88 17.86 0.39
N PHE A 472 -5.07 18.43 0.61
CA PHE A 472 -6.09 18.55 -0.43
C PHE A 472 -5.56 19.34 -1.64
N CYS A 473 -4.90 20.48 -1.43
CA CYS A 473 -4.30 21.28 -2.50
C CYS A 473 -3.20 20.53 -3.25
N ILE A 474 -2.36 19.76 -2.55
CA ILE A 474 -1.32 18.93 -3.17
C ILE A 474 -1.95 17.81 -4.01
N TYR A 475 -2.96 17.11 -3.49
CA TYR A 475 -3.64 16.06 -4.23
C TYR A 475 -4.38 16.60 -5.46
N MET A 476 -5.20 17.64 -5.30
CA MET A 476 -6.02 18.18 -6.37
C MET A 476 -5.23 19.05 -7.35
N GLY A 477 -4.28 19.86 -6.87
CA GLY A 477 -3.46 20.71 -7.72
C GLY A 477 -2.34 19.92 -8.40
N PHE A 478 -1.33 19.55 -7.63
CA PHE A 478 -0.16 18.90 -8.19
C PHE A 478 -0.42 17.46 -8.64
N GLY A 479 -1.23 16.68 -7.89
CA GLY A 479 -1.55 15.28 -8.24
C GLY A 479 -2.25 15.19 -9.60
N ILE A 480 -3.18 16.07 -9.90
CA ILE A 480 -3.85 16.12 -11.21
C ILE A 480 -2.89 16.66 -12.28
N ALA A 481 -2.20 17.79 -12.03
CA ALA A 481 -1.26 18.38 -12.98
C ALA A 481 -0.16 17.39 -13.38
N PHE A 482 0.46 16.72 -12.41
CA PHE A 482 1.50 15.73 -12.67
C PHE A 482 0.96 14.44 -13.32
N ASN A 483 -0.32 14.11 -13.17
CA ASN A 483 -0.90 12.99 -13.89
C ASN A 483 -0.94 13.22 -15.41
N PHE A 484 -1.03 14.48 -15.86
CA PHE A 484 -0.87 14.83 -17.28
C PHE A 484 0.59 14.80 -17.74
N VAL A 485 1.54 15.18 -16.86
CA VAL A 485 2.98 15.21 -17.19
C VAL A 485 3.59 13.82 -17.08
N LEU A 486 3.29 13.08 -15.99
CA LEU A 486 3.78 11.74 -15.69
C LEU A 486 2.70 10.70 -16.05
N HIS A 487 2.52 10.45 -17.34
CA HIS A 487 1.49 9.54 -17.78
C HIS A 487 2.05 8.11 -17.90
N ASP A 488 1.21 7.11 -17.71
CA ASP A 488 1.57 5.67 -17.64
C ASP A 488 2.32 5.12 -18.86
N GLY A 489 2.28 5.81 -20.00
CA GLY A 489 3.04 5.44 -21.19
C GLY A 489 4.54 5.73 -21.11
N ARG A 490 4.99 6.53 -20.13
CA ARG A 490 6.40 6.90 -19.95
C ARG A 490 7.11 5.83 -19.13
N LYS A 491 7.98 5.06 -19.78
CA LYS A 491 8.75 3.98 -19.15
C LYS A 491 10.22 4.38 -19.09
N GLY A 492 10.92 3.92 -18.07
CA GLY A 492 12.35 4.13 -17.91
C GLY A 492 12.74 4.69 -16.55
N PRO A 493 14.01 4.51 -16.14
CA PRO A 493 14.47 4.84 -14.78
C PRO A 493 14.38 6.33 -14.46
N ILE A 494 14.55 7.22 -15.43
CA ILE A 494 14.47 8.66 -15.22
C ILE A 494 13.10 9.10 -14.69
N TRP A 495 12.01 8.49 -15.17
CA TRP A 495 10.66 8.81 -14.72
C TRP A 495 10.39 8.33 -13.30
N ASN A 496 11.00 7.23 -12.89
CA ASN A 496 10.95 6.76 -11.51
C ASN A 496 11.73 7.74 -10.60
N VAL A 497 12.91 8.21 -11.01
CA VAL A 497 13.67 9.23 -10.27
C VAL A 497 12.86 10.52 -10.10
N ILE A 498 12.23 11.02 -11.18
CA ILE A 498 11.39 12.22 -11.11
C ILE A 498 10.21 12.00 -10.15
N MET A 499 9.55 10.84 -10.23
CA MET A 499 8.43 10.50 -9.34
C MET A 499 8.89 10.50 -7.87
N TRP A 500 10.02 9.86 -7.55
CA TRP A 500 10.58 9.87 -6.20
C TRP A 500 10.95 11.28 -5.72
N THR A 501 11.57 12.10 -6.57
CA THR A 501 11.94 13.47 -6.24
C THR A 501 10.71 14.30 -5.87
N LEU A 502 9.64 14.21 -6.67
CA LEU A 502 8.39 14.92 -6.42
C LEU A 502 7.67 14.39 -5.16
N LEU A 503 7.70 13.08 -4.94
CA LEU A 503 7.12 12.44 -3.76
C LEU A 503 7.83 12.92 -2.49
N PHE A 504 9.15 12.95 -2.49
CA PHE A 504 9.96 13.41 -1.37
C PHE A 504 9.77 14.90 -1.07
N LEU A 505 9.78 15.73 -2.11
CA LEU A 505 9.51 17.16 -1.97
C LEU A 505 8.09 17.39 -1.43
N GLY A 506 7.09 16.68 -1.94
CA GLY A 506 5.71 16.75 -1.45
C GLY A 506 5.59 16.41 0.04
N HIS A 507 6.27 15.36 0.51
CA HIS A 507 6.28 15.01 1.94
C HIS A 507 7.01 16.04 2.80
N GLY A 508 8.10 16.64 2.30
CA GLY A 508 8.77 17.76 2.96
C GLY A 508 7.86 18.97 3.11
N ILE A 509 7.11 19.33 2.07
CA ILE A 509 6.13 20.42 2.10
C ILE A 509 5.01 20.15 3.11
N ILE A 510 4.42 18.95 3.07
CA ILE A 510 3.35 18.54 3.98
C ILE A 510 3.82 18.65 5.43
N LEU A 511 4.94 18.00 5.75
CA LEU A 511 5.47 17.96 7.12
C LEU A 511 5.84 19.37 7.61
N CYS A 512 6.46 20.19 6.76
CA CYS A 512 6.82 21.57 7.08
C CYS A 512 5.58 22.42 7.39
N LEU A 513 4.61 22.46 6.49
CA LEU A 513 3.46 23.37 6.60
C LEU A 513 2.54 23.00 7.77
N TYR A 514 2.19 21.71 7.95
CA TYR A 514 1.37 21.30 9.09
C TYR A 514 2.09 21.50 10.43
N SER A 515 3.41 21.26 10.48
CA SER A 515 4.17 21.50 11.71
C SER A 515 4.25 22.98 12.05
N GLN A 516 4.50 23.86 11.09
CA GLN A 516 4.52 25.32 11.32
C GLN A 516 3.14 25.82 11.78
N GLU A 517 2.06 25.34 11.18
CA GLU A 517 0.70 25.71 11.58
C GLU A 517 0.38 25.22 12.99
N TRP A 518 0.78 23.97 13.33
CA TRP A 518 0.61 23.43 14.69
C TRP A 518 1.33 24.28 15.74
N TYR A 519 2.60 24.66 15.49
CA TYR A 519 3.35 25.54 16.39
C TYR A 519 2.72 26.92 16.49
N ALA A 520 2.22 27.49 15.38
CA ALA A 520 1.52 28.77 15.40
C ALA A 520 0.23 28.72 16.24
N HIS A 521 -0.49 27.60 16.23
CA HIS A 521 -1.65 27.41 17.08
C HIS A 521 -1.29 27.34 18.58
N GLN A 522 -0.14 26.74 18.92
CA GLN A 522 0.34 26.67 20.30
C GLN A 522 0.84 28.01 20.85
N TYR A 523 1.61 28.76 20.04
CA TYR A 523 2.26 29.96 20.50
C TYR A 523 1.45 31.25 20.30
N CYS A 524 0.51 31.27 19.38
CA CYS A 524 -0.32 32.43 19.06
C CYS A 524 -1.83 32.11 19.23
N PRO A 525 -2.33 31.80 20.43
CA PRO A 525 -3.74 31.53 20.64
C PRO A 525 -4.58 32.77 20.37
N LEU A 526 -5.70 32.63 19.64
CA LEU A 526 -6.63 33.73 19.37
C LEU A 526 -7.54 33.97 20.56
N LYS A 527 -7.68 35.21 20.99
CA LYS A 527 -8.58 35.57 22.10
C LYS A 527 -10.06 35.59 21.69
N ASN A 528 -10.35 36.09 20.46
CA ASN A 528 -11.71 36.16 19.91
C ASN A 528 -11.65 35.79 18.41
N PRO A 529 -11.73 34.51 18.05
CA PRO A 529 -11.62 34.07 16.66
C PRO A 529 -12.83 34.51 15.84
N THR A 530 -12.60 35.12 14.69
CA THR A 530 -13.60 35.37 13.65
C THR A 530 -13.65 34.21 12.66
N PHE A 531 -14.69 34.09 11.82
CA PHE A 531 -14.77 33.05 10.80
C PHE A 531 -13.55 33.06 9.87
N LEU A 532 -13.03 34.24 9.52
CA LEU A 532 -11.84 34.37 8.69
C LEU A 532 -10.57 33.81 9.35
N ASP A 533 -10.49 33.85 10.68
CA ASP A 533 -9.34 33.33 11.42
C ASP A 533 -9.27 31.79 11.44
N TYR A 534 -10.39 31.10 11.14
CA TYR A 534 -10.40 29.66 10.94
C TYR A 534 -9.98 29.24 9.52
N VAL A 535 -10.07 30.13 8.55
CA VAL A 535 -9.73 29.86 7.14
C VAL A 535 -8.31 30.32 6.80
N LYS A 536 -7.86 31.43 7.42
CA LYS A 536 -6.51 31.97 7.20
C LYS A 536 -5.49 31.20 8.04
N PRO A 537 -4.39 30.69 7.42
CA PRO A 537 -3.33 30.03 8.18
C PRO A 537 -2.75 30.95 9.25
N ARG A 538 -2.67 30.46 10.47
CA ARG A 538 -2.18 31.21 11.63
C ARG A 538 -0.69 31.46 11.55
N SER A 539 0.06 30.53 10.98
CA SER A 539 1.50 30.63 10.75
C SER A 539 1.90 31.87 9.92
N TRP A 540 1.00 32.39 9.07
CA TRP A 540 1.30 33.58 8.27
C TRP A 540 1.16 34.90 9.01
N SER A 541 0.43 34.92 10.12
CA SER A 541 0.13 36.14 10.90
C SER A 541 0.69 36.09 12.33
N CYS A 542 1.21 34.95 12.76
CA CYS A 542 1.82 34.78 14.08
C CYS A 542 3.13 35.57 14.16
N GLN A 543 3.17 36.60 15.00
CA GLN A 543 4.38 37.31 15.36
C GLN A 543 4.71 36.92 16.80
N MET A 544 5.70 36.07 17.00
CA MET A 544 6.15 35.78 18.35
C MET A 544 6.88 37.00 18.88
N LYS A 545 6.35 37.58 19.95
CA LYS A 545 7.10 38.52 20.78
C LYS A 545 8.09 37.70 21.59
N ILE A 546 9.38 37.82 21.23
CA ILE A 546 10.53 37.32 22.00
C ILE A 546 10.56 38.05 23.34
#